data_6969e28957d2c87c83f39e5b845f08bb
#
_entry.id   6969e28957d2c87c83f39e5b845f08bb
#
_cell.length_a   1.000
_cell.length_b   1.000
_cell.length_c   1.000
_cell.angle_alpha   90.00
_cell.angle_beta   90.00
_cell.angle_gamma   90.00
#
_symmetry.space_group_name_H-M   'P 1'
#
loop_
_entity.id
_entity.type
_entity.pdbx_description
1 polymer ?
#
loop_
_entity_poly.entity_id
_entity_poly.type
_entity_poly.pdbx_seq_one_letter_code
_entity_poly.pdbx_strand_id
1 'polypeptide(L)'
;FYNKTLAKKAHSKALDAAAKDNLSDAVTSIGTSVAIIASAFNFPIVDKLVAIVITFFILKTAYDIFMESSFSLSDGFDESLLQDYKQAILEIPKITQVKSQRGRTYGSNIYLDIILEMNPDLSVFESHEIADQVEDMLMERFGVFDIDIHIEPAPIPEDERLENLYPNLLMREQLVEQGSQLDTLLSAEFLYICQDGRQLNKAEFQAERASKTPLKNFELLSVSQKTKLIRYEMDGVIHT
;
A
#
# COMPACT_ATOMS: atom_id res chain seq x y z
N PHE A 1 38.91 5.13 9.18
CA PHE A 1 37.86 5.47 10.16
C PHE A 1 37.03 6.68 9.71
N TYR A 2 37.65 7.78 9.33
CA TYR A 2 36.95 9.01 8.93
C TYR A 2 35.96 8.78 7.75
N ASN A 3 36.42 8.13 6.69
CA ASN A 3 35.57 7.86 5.51
C ASN A 3 34.35 6.98 5.84
N LYS A 4 34.48 6.00 6.74
CA LYS A 4 33.36 5.15 7.17
C LYS A 4 32.31 5.95 7.96
N THR A 5 32.74 6.88 8.78
CA THR A 5 31.81 7.77 9.53
C THR A 5 31.11 8.74 8.58
N LEU A 6 31.83 9.26 7.58
CA LEU A 6 31.28 10.16 6.56
C LEU A 6 30.29 9.41 5.64
N ALA A 7 30.63 8.18 5.23
CA ALA A 7 29.73 7.31 4.43
C ALA A 7 28.39 7.06 5.12
N LYS A 8 28.41 6.77 6.43
CA LYS A 8 27.19 6.60 7.23
C LYS A 8 26.36 7.87 7.33
N LYS A 9 27.01 9.02 7.52
CA LYS A 9 26.30 10.32 7.61
C LYS A 9 25.71 10.77 6.28
N ALA A 10 26.40 10.47 5.18
CA ALA A 10 25.97 10.85 3.83
C ALA A 10 25.10 9.78 3.15
N HIS A 11 24.83 8.65 3.81
CA HIS A 11 24.14 7.49 3.23
C HIS A 11 24.68 7.08 1.85
N SER A 12 26.00 7.25 1.64
CA SER A 12 26.66 7.08 0.35
C SER A 12 27.34 5.73 0.25
N LYS A 13 26.81 4.84 -0.59
CA LYS A 13 27.43 3.53 -0.91
C LYS A 13 28.81 3.68 -1.54
N ALA A 14 29.02 4.71 -2.36
CA ALA A 14 30.32 5.00 -2.97
C ALA A 14 31.40 5.33 -1.92
N LEU A 15 31.04 6.12 -0.89
CA LEU A 15 31.95 6.43 0.21
C LEU A 15 32.23 5.20 1.09
N ASP A 16 31.25 4.30 1.27
CA ASP A 16 31.46 3.03 2.00
C ASP A 16 32.40 2.10 1.24
N ALA A 17 32.22 1.96 -0.08
CA ALA A 17 33.12 1.22 -0.93
C ALA A 17 34.56 1.76 -0.88
N ALA A 18 34.72 3.08 -0.99
CA ALA A 18 36.03 3.72 -0.85
C ALA A 18 36.66 3.52 0.54
N ALA A 19 35.83 3.49 1.60
CA ALA A 19 36.32 3.19 2.95
C ALA A 19 36.78 1.74 3.12
N LYS A 20 36.11 0.77 2.48
CA LYS A 20 36.51 -0.64 2.44
C LYS A 20 37.80 -0.83 1.66
N ASP A 21 37.91 -0.15 0.51
CA ASP A 21 39.12 -0.17 -0.33
C ASP A 21 40.34 0.37 0.43
N ASN A 22 40.24 1.56 1.02
CA ASN A 22 41.32 2.12 1.85
C ASN A 22 41.71 1.24 3.05
N LEU A 23 40.76 0.51 3.63
CA LEU A 23 41.06 -0.43 4.71
C LEU A 23 41.84 -1.65 4.16
N SER A 24 41.44 -2.13 2.99
CA SER A 24 42.12 -3.23 2.29
C SER A 24 43.57 -2.87 1.98
N ASP A 25 43.81 -1.67 1.47
CA ASP A 25 45.14 -1.15 1.19
C ASP A 25 46.02 -1.03 2.45
N ALA A 26 45.43 -0.52 3.53
CA ALA A 26 46.16 -0.42 4.82
C ALA A 26 46.57 -1.81 5.37
N VAL A 27 45.66 -2.78 5.34
CA VAL A 27 45.93 -4.16 5.77
C VAL A 27 47.01 -4.81 4.89
N THR A 28 46.92 -4.62 3.58
CA THR A 28 47.91 -5.13 2.61
C THR A 28 49.26 -4.50 2.86
N SER A 29 49.34 -3.18 3.06
CA SER A 29 50.60 -2.47 3.33
C SER A 29 51.26 -2.92 4.64
N ILE A 30 50.48 -3.09 5.71
CA ILE A 30 50.98 -3.62 7.00
C ILE A 30 51.45 -5.06 6.82
N GLY A 31 50.67 -5.90 6.18
CA GLY A 31 51.03 -7.32 5.93
C GLY A 31 52.32 -7.46 5.13
N THR A 32 52.45 -6.67 4.04
CA THR A 32 53.66 -6.64 3.22
C THR A 32 54.87 -6.17 4.02
N SER A 33 54.70 -5.15 4.87
CA SER A 33 55.79 -4.68 5.75
C SER A 33 56.24 -5.77 6.73
N VAL A 34 55.29 -6.52 7.32
CA VAL A 34 55.60 -7.64 8.20
C VAL A 34 56.34 -8.76 7.44
N ALA A 35 55.90 -9.08 6.21
CA ALA A 35 56.53 -10.07 5.37
C ALA A 35 58.00 -9.71 5.01
N ILE A 36 58.24 -8.44 4.66
CA ILE A 36 59.59 -7.94 4.37
C ILE A 36 60.52 -8.04 5.58
N ILE A 37 60.02 -7.63 6.77
CA ILE A 37 60.76 -7.73 8.03
C ILE A 37 61.08 -9.20 8.35
N ALA A 38 60.09 -10.08 8.26
CA ALA A 38 60.29 -11.51 8.51
C ALA A 38 61.30 -12.16 7.55
N SER A 39 61.27 -11.76 6.29
CA SER A 39 62.25 -12.21 5.27
C SER A 39 63.67 -11.76 5.62
N ALA A 40 63.85 -10.53 6.13
CA ALA A 40 65.16 -10.04 6.59
C ALA A 40 65.73 -10.86 7.77
N PHE A 41 64.87 -11.51 8.56
CA PHE A 41 65.27 -12.43 9.65
C PHE A 41 65.35 -13.92 9.21
N ASN A 42 65.40 -14.20 7.91
CA ASN A 42 65.41 -15.54 7.35
C ASN A 42 64.24 -16.46 7.69
N PHE A 43 63.04 -15.90 7.78
CA PHE A 43 61.76 -16.64 7.93
C PHE A 43 60.95 -16.67 6.62
N PRO A 44 61.35 -17.38 5.55
CA PRO A 44 60.70 -17.33 4.25
C PRO A 44 59.29 -17.93 4.23
N ILE A 45 58.94 -18.70 5.24
CA ILE A 45 57.62 -19.28 5.37
C ILE A 45 56.57 -18.23 5.76
N VAL A 46 56.96 -17.19 6.50
CA VAL A 46 56.09 -16.10 6.95
C VAL A 46 55.62 -15.27 5.74
N ASP A 47 56.52 -14.99 4.80
CA ASP A 47 56.17 -14.27 3.57
C ASP A 47 55.06 -14.99 2.79
N LYS A 48 55.18 -16.32 2.60
CA LYS A 48 54.16 -17.13 1.91
C LYS A 48 52.82 -17.15 2.65
N LEU A 49 52.84 -17.27 3.97
CA LEU A 49 51.62 -17.26 4.78
C LEU A 49 50.92 -15.91 4.74
N VAL A 50 51.67 -14.82 4.88
CA VAL A 50 51.16 -13.48 4.79
C VAL A 50 50.56 -13.21 3.41
N ALA A 51 51.23 -13.63 2.33
CA ALA A 51 50.71 -13.49 0.96
C ALA A 51 49.36 -14.23 0.78
N ILE A 52 49.22 -15.44 1.32
CA ILE A 52 47.94 -16.17 1.27
C ILE A 52 46.84 -15.45 2.04
N VAL A 53 47.11 -14.94 3.23
CA VAL A 53 46.16 -14.21 4.05
C VAL A 53 45.72 -12.93 3.37
N ILE A 54 46.65 -12.15 2.82
CA ILE A 54 46.40 -10.94 2.08
C ILE A 54 45.52 -11.24 0.85
N THR A 55 45.87 -12.27 0.08
CA THR A 55 45.11 -12.68 -1.10
C THR A 55 43.67 -13.02 -0.74
N PHE A 56 43.47 -13.80 0.32
CA PHE A 56 42.11 -14.13 0.78
C PHE A 56 41.33 -12.90 1.21
N PHE A 57 41.97 -11.98 1.91
CA PHE A 57 41.35 -10.73 2.36
C PHE A 57 40.93 -9.84 1.17
N ILE A 58 41.81 -9.69 0.16
CA ILE A 58 41.53 -8.92 -1.05
C ILE A 58 40.36 -9.56 -1.83
N LEU A 59 40.37 -10.89 -2.02
CA LEU A 59 39.31 -11.60 -2.71
C LEU A 59 37.94 -11.42 -2.00
N LYS A 60 37.94 -11.50 -0.68
CA LYS A 60 36.75 -11.28 0.11
C LYS A 60 36.24 -9.86 -0.05
N THR A 61 37.10 -8.84 0.05
CA THR A 61 36.70 -7.43 -0.11
C THR A 61 36.17 -7.17 -1.51
N ALA A 62 36.81 -7.70 -2.55
CA ALA A 62 36.33 -7.59 -3.93
C ALA A 62 34.97 -8.25 -4.12
N TYR A 63 34.75 -9.41 -3.53
CA TYR A 63 33.46 -10.11 -3.57
C TYR A 63 32.35 -9.29 -2.87
N ASP A 64 32.66 -8.77 -1.68
CA ASP A 64 31.69 -7.95 -0.92
C ASP A 64 31.28 -6.69 -1.71
N ILE A 65 32.24 -5.98 -2.31
CA ILE A 65 31.99 -4.82 -3.16
C ILE A 65 31.19 -5.19 -4.41
N PHE A 66 31.55 -6.31 -5.06
CA PHE A 66 30.85 -6.80 -6.25
C PHE A 66 29.38 -7.13 -5.93
N MET A 67 29.13 -7.87 -4.84
CA MET A 67 27.76 -8.23 -4.42
C MET A 67 26.92 -7.01 -4.08
N GLU A 68 27.48 -6.05 -3.34
CA GLU A 68 26.78 -4.81 -2.99
C GLU A 68 26.46 -3.97 -4.24
N SER A 69 27.40 -3.86 -5.16
CA SER A 69 27.20 -3.15 -6.43
C SER A 69 26.15 -3.85 -7.31
N SER A 70 26.23 -5.18 -7.42
CA SER A 70 25.27 -5.98 -8.18
C SER A 70 23.86 -5.86 -7.60
N PHE A 71 23.72 -5.92 -6.28
CA PHE A 71 22.45 -5.73 -5.58
C PHE A 71 21.85 -4.34 -5.87
N SER A 72 22.70 -3.29 -5.83
CA SER A 72 22.26 -1.93 -6.12
C SER A 72 21.84 -1.73 -7.59
N LEU A 73 22.58 -2.38 -8.53
CA LEU A 73 22.29 -2.30 -9.97
C LEU A 73 21.07 -3.13 -10.39
N SER A 74 20.70 -4.15 -9.60
CA SER A 74 19.52 -4.97 -9.83
C SER A 74 18.24 -4.45 -9.12
N ASP A 75 18.21 -3.17 -8.78
CA ASP A 75 17.10 -2.54 -8.01
C ASP A 75 16.86 -3.24 -6.64
N GLY A 76 17.93 -3.83 -6.08
CA GLY A 76 17.84 -4.44 -4.76
C GLY A 76 17.52 -3.40 -3.67
N PHE A 77 16.53 -3.72 -2.84
CA PHE A 77 16.10 -2.87 -1.72
C PHE A 77 15.97 -3.69 -0.44
N ASP A 78 16.09 -3.05 0.71
CA ASP A 78 15.99 -3.71 2.00
C ASP A 78 14.53 -4.03 2.34
N GLU A 79 14.20 -5.32 2.42
CA GLU A 79 12.86 -5.77 2.75
C GLU A 79 12.39 -5.34 4.14
N SER A 80 13.30 -5.15 5.09
CA SER A 80 12.95 -4.69 6.44
C SER A 80 12.42 -3.26 6.40
N LEU A 81 13.03 -2.39 5.60
CA LEU A 81 12.54 -1.03 5.39
C LEU A 81 11.16 -1.01 4.71
N LEU A 82 10.94 -1.89 3.73
CA LEU A 82 9.61 -2.00 3.10
C LEU A 82 8.53 -2.42 4.11
N GLN A 83 8.85 -3.31 5.06
CA GLN A 83 7.91 -3.67 6.11
C GLN A 83 7.61 -2.51 7.06
N ASP A 84 8.61 -1.71 7.43
CA ASP A 84 8.43 -0.52 8.26
C ASP A 84 7.54 0.51 7.55
N TYR A 85 7.75 0.74 6.24
CA TYR A 85 6.90 1.62 5.43
C TYR A 85 5.47 1.11 5.37
N LYS A 86 5.28 -0.19 5.11
CA LYS A 86 3.97 -0.82 5.08
C LYS A 86 3.20 -0.64 6.39
N GLN A 87 3.87 -0.83 7.53
CA GLN A 87 3.23 -0.65 8.83
C GLN A 87 2.79 0.80 9.03
N ALA A 88 3.66 1.76 8.71
CA ALA A 88 3.35 3.18 8.84
C ALA A 88 2.19 3.61 7.91
N ILE A 89 2.14 3.10 6.68
CA ILE A 89 1.06 3.37 5.74
C ILE A 89 -0.28 2.85 6.27
N LEU A 90 -0.30 1.65 6.86
CA LEU A 90 -1.52 1.05 7.40
C LEU A 90 -2.04 1.73 8.67
N GLU A 91 -1.27 2.63 9.29
CA GLU A 91 -1.75 3.50 10.37
C GLU A 91 -2.70 4.61 9.85
N ILE A 92 -2.67 4.91 8.53
CA ILE A 92 -3.51 5.95 7.92
C ILE A 92 -4.93 5.39 7.68
N PRO A 93 -5.97 6.07 8.20
CA PRO A 93 -7.36 5.62 8.03
C PRO A 93 -7.79 5.53 6.56
N LYS A 94 -8.72 4.62 6.26
CA LYS A 94 -9.31 4.37 4.92
C LYS A 94 -8.39 3.64 3.93
N ILE A 95 -7.13 3.38 4.27
CA ILE A 95 -6.28 2.43 3.54
C ILE A 95 -6.63 1.03 4.02
N THR A 96 -7.03 0.16 3.10
CA THR A 96 -7.42 -1.21 3.40
C THR A 96 -6.21 -2.13 3.38
N GLN A 97 -5.34 -1.94 2.38
CA GLN A 97 -4.17 -2.80 2.18
C GLN A 97 -3.10 -2.10 1.35
N VAL A 98 -1.84 -2.44 1.63
CA VAL A 98 -0.71 -2.21 0.70
C VAL A 98 -0.56 -3.46 -0.15
N LYS A 99 -1.04 -3.41 -1.38
CA LYS A 99 -1.07 -4.55 -2.32
C LYS A 99 0.31 -4.91 -2.85
N SER A 100 1.08 -3.89 -3.18
CA SER A 100 2.44 -4.03 -3.69
C SER A 100 3.26 -2.82 -3.27
N GLN A 101 4.52 -3.05 -3.01
CA GLN A 101 5.51 -1.99 -2.80
C GLN A 101 6.86 -2.43 -3.36
N ARG A 102 7.55 -1.50 -3.99
CA ARG A 102 8.89 -1.70 -4.54
C ARG A 102 9.74 -0.49 -4.20
N GLY A 103 10.93 -0.75 -3.70
CA GLY A 103 11.91 0.30 -3.40
C GLY A 103 13.09 0.17 -4.34
N ARG A 104 13.70 1.30 -4.69
CA ARG A 104 14.97 1.38 -5.40
C ARG A 104 15.78 2.56 -4.89
N THR A 105 17.10 2.47 -5.01
CA THR A 105 17.99 3.54 -4.57
C THR A 105 18.85 4.02 -5.72
N TYR A 106 18.86 5.34 -5.94
CA TYR A 106 19.82 6.00 -6.83
C TYR A 106 20.74 6.91 -6.01
N GLY A 107 21.98 6.44 -5.80
CA GLY A 107 22.91 7.11 -4.89
C GLY A 107 22.42 7.03 -3.44
N SER A 108 22.05 8.18 -2.87
CA SER A 108 21.48 8.28 -1.51
C SER A 108 19.98 8.42 -1.49
N ASN A 109 19.32 8.56 -2.66
CA ASN A 109 17.92 8.83 -2.78
C ASN A 109 17.11 7.54 -2.88
N ILE A 110 16.05 7.45 -2.10
CA ILE A 110 15.11 6.33 -2.09
C ILE A 110 13.90 6.70 -2.93
N TYR A 111 13.53 5.81 -3.85
CA TYR A 111 12.33 5.89 -4.67
C TYR A 111 11.42 4.72 -4.36
N LEU A 112 10.13 4.98 -4.22
CA LEU A 112 9.13 3.96 -3.91
C LEU A 112 8.02 3.95 -4.96
N ASP A 113 7.65 2.76 -5.42
CA ASP A 113 6.45 2.52 -6.20
C ASP A 113 5.49 1.72 -5.30
N ILE A 114 4.29 2.23 -5.04
CA ILE A 114 3.34 1.66 -4.07
C ILE A 114 1.96 1.50 -4.72
N ILE A 115 1.33 0.34 -4.52
CA ILE A 115 -0.08 0.13 -4.88
C ILE A 115 -0.87 0.04 -3.59
N LEU A 116 -1.79 0.98 -3.39
CA LEU A 116 -2.69 1.04 -2.23
C LEU A 116 -4.09 0.57 -2.61
N GLU A 117 -4.68 -0.29 -1.80
CA GLU A 117 -6.11 -0.54 -1.84
C GLU A 117 -6.82 0.34 -0.82
N MET A 118 -7.85 1.06 -1.29
CA MET A 118 -8.65 1.97 -0.47
C MET A 118 -10.12 1.63 -0.56
N ASN A 119 -10.92 2.15 0.39
CA ASN A 119 -12.35 2.01 0.37
C ASN A 119 -12.92 2.48 -0.99
N PRO A 120 -13.70 1.63 -1.70
CA PRO A 120 -14.25 1.96 -3.02
C PRO A 120 -15.24 3.14 -3.03
N ASP A 121 -15.74 3.54 -1.86
CA ASP A 121 -16.67 4.68 -1.70
C ASP A 121 -16.00 6.05 -1.73
N LEU A 122 -14.68 6.09 -1.71
CA LEU A 122 -13.94 7.35 -1.76
C LEU A 122 -14.08 8.01 -3.13
N SER A 123 -14.28 9.33 -3.12
CA SER A 123 -14.12 10.13 -4.33
C SER A 123 -12.64 10.17 -4.74
N VAL A 124 -12.38 10.49 -6.01
CA VAL A 124 -11.00 10.68 -6.51
C VAL A 124 -10.26 11.75 -5.69
N PHE A 125 -10.96 12.81 -5.29
CA PHE A 125 -10.38 13.86 -4.45
C PHE A 125 -9.95 13.34 -3.08
N GLU A 126 -10.84 12.62 -2.38
CA GLU A 126 -10.51 12.05 -1.06
C GLU A 126 -9.38 11.01 -1.12
N SER A 127 -9.35 10.19 -2.17
CA SER A 127 -8.28 9.20 -2.33
C SER A 127 -6.93 9.86 -2.63
N HIS A 128 -6.93 10.98 -3.36
CA HIS A 128 -5.72 11.75 -3.61
C HIS A 128 -5.19 12.42 -2.33
N GLU A 129 -6.07 13.03 -1.53
CA GLU A 129 -5.65 13.59 -0.23
C GLU A 129 -5.02 12.54 0.71
N ILE A 130 -5.50 11.30 0.66
CA ILE A 130 -4.92 10.20 1.44
C ILE A 130 -3.54 9.81 0.86
N ALA A 131 -3.39 9.80 -0.47
CA ALA A 131 -2.10 9.54 -1.11
C ALA A 131 -1.07 10.61 -0.73
N ASP A 132 -1.44 11.89 -0.77
CA ASP A 132 -0.59 13.01 -0.34
C ASP A 132 -0.15 12.85 1.13
N GLN A 133 -1.05 12.41 2.03
CA GLN A 133 -0.69 12.12 3.42
C GLN A 133 0.33 10.98 3.55
N VAL A 134 0.23 9.95 2.70
CA VAL A 134 1.20 8.85 2.66
C VAL A 134 2.57 9.35 2.19
N GLU A 135 2.59 10.17 1.12
CA GLU A 135 3.83 10.76 0.58
C GLU A 135 4.51 11.63 1.63
N ASP A 136 3.80 12.59 2.21
CA ASP A 136 4.33 13.49 3.24
C ASP A 136 4.89 12.70 4.44
N MET A 137 4.15 11.72 4.93
CA MET A 137 4.59 10.89 6.05
C MET A 137 5.85 10.08 5.73
N LEU A 138 5.94 9.49 4.54
CA LEU A 138 7.12 8.71 4.14
C LEU A 138 8.34 9.60 3.89
N MET A 139 8.15 10.79 3.32
CA MET A 139 9.21 11.78 3.13
C MET A 139 9.74 12.30 4.47
N GLU A 140 8.84 12.70 5.38
CA GLU A 140 9.22 13.30 6.66
C GLU A 140 9.80 12.29 7.65
N ARG A 141 9.16 11.12 7.79
CA ARG A 141 9.52 10.13 8.81
C ARG A 141 10.69 9.24 8.39
N PHE A 142 10.79 8.91 7.10
CA PHE A 142 11.75 7.94 6.60
C PHE A 142 12.77 8.52 5.60
N GLY A 143 12.59 9.77 5.18
CA GLY A 143 13.50 10.43 4.23
C GLY A 143 13.45 9.86 2.83
N VAL A 144 12.29 9.32 2.42
CA VAL A 144 12.04 8.90 1.03
C VAL A 144 12.10 10.13 0.13
N PHE A 145 12.73 9.99 -1.03
CA PHE A 145 12.98 11.11 -1.92
C PHE A 145 11.81 11.36 -2.89
N ASP A 146 11.21 10.29 -3.39
CA ASP A 146 10.13 10.35 -4.38
C ASP A 146 9.28 9.09 -4.32
N ILE A 147 7.97 9.24 -4.50
CA ILE A 147 7.01 8.16 -4.30
C ILE A 147 5.98 8.20 -5.42
N ASP A 148 5.76 7.08 -6.09
CA ASP A 148 4.67 6.89 -7.04
C ASP A 148 3.59 6.00 -6.40
N ILE A 149 2.39 6.55 -6.21
CA ILE A 149 1.27 5.85 -5.59
C ILE A 149 0.18 5.57 -6.62
N HIS A 150 -0.04 4.29 -6.87
CA HIS A 150 -1.19 3.81 -7.63
C HIS A 150 -2.30 3.39 -6.68
N ILE A 151 -3.51 3.92 -6.87
CA ILE A 151 -4.68 3.64 -6.03
C ILE A 151 -5.58 2.64 -6.73
N GLU A 152 -5.94 1.56 -6.03
CA GLU A 152 -6.94 0.60 -6.47
C GLU A 152 -8.10 0.56 -5.47
N PRO A 153 -9.36 0.38 -5.93
CA PRO A 153 -10.46 0.15 -5.02
C PRO A 153 -10.34 -1.24 -4.36
N ALA A 154 -10.60 -1.31 -3.06
CA ALA A 154 -10.70 -2.59 -2.38
C ALA A 154 -11.79 -3.47 -3.00
N PRO A 155 -11.63 -4.80 -3.02
CA PRO A 155 -12.63 -5.70 -3.57
C PRO A 155 -13.97 -5.51 -2.87
N ILE A 156 -15.03 -5.31 -3.64
CA ILE A 156 -16.40 -5.32 -3.12
C ILE A 156 -16.74 -6.76 -2.72
N PRO A 157 -17.22 -7.01 -1.48
CA PRO A 157 -17.67 -8.32 -1.05
C PRO A 157 -18.65 -8.95 -2.05
N GLU A 158 -18.60 -10.27 -2.22
CA GLU A 158 -19.42 -10.95 -3.26
C GLU A 158 -20.93 -10.75 -3.08
N ASP A 159 -21.38 -10.63 -1.83
CA ASP A 159 -22.75 -10.33 -1.47
C ASP A 159 -23.17 -8.89 -1.77
N GLU A 160 -22.23 -7.96 -1.88
CA GLU A 160 -22.45 -6.56 -2.26
C GLU A 160 -22.25 -6.27 -3.75
N ARG A 161 -21.78 -7.25 -4.55
CA ARG A 161 -21.68 -7.10 -6.01
C ARG A 161 -23.05 -6.92 -6.62
N LEU A 162 -23.18 -6.01 -7.57
CA LEU A 162 -24.43 -5.72 -8.26
C LEU A 162 -25.09 -6.99 -8.82
N GLU A 163 -24.31 -7.95 -9.31
CA GLU A 163 -24.80 -9.23 -9.86
C GLU A 163 -25.53 -10.08 -8.81
N ASN A 164 -25.07 -10.05 -7.54
CA ASN A 164 -25.66 -10.79 -6.44
C ASN A 164 -26.65 -9.96 -5.63
N LEU A 165 -26.45 -8.64 -5.61
CA LEU A 165 -27.28 -7.69 -4.89
C LEU A 165 -28.60 -7.41 -5.61
N TYR A 166 -28.58 -7.39 -6.95
CA TYR A 166 -29.75 -7.03 -7.77
C TYR A 166 -31.01 -7.83 -7.46
N PRO A 167 -31.00 -9.18 -7.43
CA PRO A 167 -32.19 -9.96 -7.09
C PRO A 167 -32.67 -9.72 -5.66
N ASN A 168 -31.75 -9.59 -4.72
CA ASN A 168 -32.09 -9.37 -3.29
C ASN A 168 -32.65 -7.98 -3.05
N LEU A 169 -32.07 -6.96 -3.70
CA LEU A 169 -32.56 -5.59 -3.60
C LEU A 169 -33.94 -5.45 -4.23
N LEU A 170 -34.12 -6.01 -5.42
CA LEU A 170 -35.42 -6.00 -6.11
C LEU A 170 -36.50 -6.67 -5.25
N MET A 171 -36.20 -7.84 -4.69
CA MET A 171 -37.11 -8.56 -3.81
C MET A 171 -37.43 -7.77 -2.53
N ARG A 172 -36.43 -7.16 -1.91
CA ARG A 172 -36.62 -6.32 -0.70
C ARG A 172 -37.47 -5.10 -1.01
N GLU A 173 -37.22 -4.40 -2.11
CA GLU A 173 -38.03 -3.26 -2.53
C GLU A 173 -39.48 -3.67 -2.82
N GLN A 174 -39.69 -4.80 -3.49
CA GLN A 174 -41.04 -5.34 -3.69
C GLN A 174 -41.78 -5.62 -2.38
N LEU A 175 -41.09 -6.22 -1.39
CA LEU A 175 -41.66 -6.47 -0.06
C LEU A 175 -42.02 -5.17 0.68
N VAL A 176 -41.13 -4.15 0.59
CA VAL A 176 -41.40 -2.82 1.19
C VAL A 176 -42.60 -2.17 0.53
N GLU A 177 -42.65 -2.16 -0.79
CA GLU A 177 -43.77 -1.54 -1.52
C GLU A 177 -45.09 -2.30 -1.38
N GLN A 178 -45.03 -3.59 -1.14
CA GLN A 178 -46.22 -4.42 -0.82
C GLN A 178 -46.64 -4.30 0.66
N GLY A 179 -45.92 -3.57 1.47
CA GLY A 179 -46.18 -3.48 2.89
C GLY A 179 -45.87 -4.71 3.70
N SER A 180 -45.07 -5.63 3.13
CA SER A 180 -44.70 -6.91 3.75
C SER A 180 -43.36 -6.82 4.50
N GLN A 181 -43.31 -7.40 5.70
CA GLN A 181 -42.08 -7.50 6.53
C GLN A 181 -41.42 -6.13 6.83
N LEU A 182 -42.15 -5.05 6.86
CA LEU A 182 -41.66 -3.67 7.04
C LEU A 182 -40.87 -3.51 8.35
N ASP A 183 -41.23 -4.24 9.41
CA ASP A 183 -40.53 -4.19 10.68
C ASP A 183 -39.08 -4.64 10.62
N THR A 184 -38.80 -5.62 9.77
CA THR A 184 -37.45 -6.19 9.60
C THR A 184 -36.64 -5.51 8.49
N LEU A 185 -37.33 -4.95 7.49
CA LEU A 185 -36.69 -4.36 6.31
C LEU A 185 -36.34 -2.88 6.49
N LEU A 186 -37.11 -2.14 7.30
CA LEU A 186 -36.92 -0.70 7.50
C LEU A 186 -36.14 -0.44 8.80
N SER A 187 -35.16 0.46 8.72
CA SER A 187 -34.42 0.92 9.90
C SER A 187 -35.30 1.73 10.86
N ALA A 188 -34.85 1.92 12.09
CA ALA A 188 -35.54 2.77 13.06
C ALA A 188 -35.58 4.26 12.62
N GLU A 189 -34.59 4.69 11.83
CA GLU A 189 -34.43 6.04 11.32
C GLU A 189 -35.03 6.21 9.92
N PHE A 190 -35.87 5.28 9.47
CA PHE A 190 -36.46 5.31 8.13
C PHE A 190 -37.33 6.58 7.94
N LEU A 191 -37.09 7.22 6.81
CA LEU A 191 -37.85 8.41 6.36
C LEU A 191 -38.26 8.19 4.90
N TYR A 192 -39.55 8.33 4.64
CA TYR A 192 -40.11 8.29 3.29
C TYR A 192 -40.62 9.70 2.89
N ILE A 193 -40.25 10.14 1.71
CA ILE A 193 -40.72 11.45 1.17
C ILE A 193 -41.75 11.16 0.09
N CYS A 194 -42.99 11.59 0.33
CA CYS A 194 -44.08 11.48 -0.61
C CYS A 194 -43.93 12.47 -1.78
N GLN A 195 -44.60 12.21 -2.90
CA GLN A 195 -44.60 13.12 -4.06
C GLN A 195 -45.15 14.52 -3.75
N ASP A 196 -46.04 14.62 -2.77
CA ASP A 196 -46.60 15.88 -2.28
C ASP A 196 -45.71 16.62 -1.27
N GLY A 197 -44.50 16.09 -1.00
CA GLY A 197 -43.50 16.62 -0.08
C GLY A 197 -43.72 16.25 1.38
N ARG A 198 -44.76 15.48 1.73
CA ARG A 198 -44.92 14.95 3.09
C ARG A 198 -43.80 13.97 3.43
N GLN A 199 -43.35 14.01 4.66
CA GLN A 199 -42.39 13.09 5.22
C GLN A 199 -43.09 12.11 6.16
N LEU A 200 -42.86 10.81 5.94
CA LEU A 200 -43.46 9.76 6.77
C LEU A 200 -42.32 9.02 7.50
N ASN A 201 -42.47 8.86 8.79
CA ASN A 201 -41.63 7.97 9.55
C ASN A 201 -42.03 6.50 9.33
N LYS A 202 -41.28 5.56 9.90
CA LYS A 202 -41.52 4.12 9.74
C LYS A 202 -42.96 3.70 10.06
N ALA A 203 -43.49 4.15 11.19
CA ALA A 203 -44.84 3.78 11.63
C ALA A 203 -45.95 4.36 10.74
N GLU A 204 -45.81 5.62 10.32
CA GLU A 204 -46.72 6.29 9.40
C GLU A 204 -46.70 5.64 8.01
N PHE A 205 -45.51 5.30 7.51
CA PHE A 205 -45.39 4.59 6.25
C PHE A 205 -46.01 3.19 6.29
N GLN A 206 -45.83 2.45 7.36
CA GLN A 206 -46.43 1.13 7.56
C GLN A 206 -47.96 1.22 7.55
N ALA A 207 -48.54 2.19 8.27
CA ALA A 207 -49.99 2.42 8.30
C ALA A 207 -50.55 2.79 6.93
N GLU A 208 -49.86 3.64 6.19
CA GLU A 208 -50.27 4.03 4.85
C GLU A 208 -50.19 2.90 3.83
N ARG A 209 -49.13 2.07 3.89
CA ARG A 209 -48.92 0.92 2.97
C ARG A 209 -49.90 -0.22 3.22
N ALA A 210 -50.32 -0.45 4.45
CA ALA A 210 -51.31 -1.50 4.76
C ALA A 210 -52.66 -1.31 4.04
N SER A 211 -52.94 -0.12 3.52
CA SER A 211 -54.19 0.22 2.85
C SER A 211 -54.09 0.35 1.32
N LYS A 212 -52.92 0.16 0.70
CA LYS A 212 -52.68 0.39 -0.75
C LYS A 212 -52.67 -0.89 -1.60
N THR A 213 -53.03 -0.72 -2.88
CA THR A 213 -53.01 -1.77 -3.92
C THR A 213 -51.56 -2.24 -4.19
N PRO A 214 -51.32 -3.54 -4.41
CA PRO A 214 -50.00 -4.05 -4.74
C PRO A 214 -49.44 -3.46 -6.02
N LEU A 215 -48.13 -3.14 -5.99
CA LEU A 215 -47.43 -2.63 -7.17
C LEU A 215 -47.18 -3.72 -8.20
N LYS A 216 -47.24 -3.36 -9.48
CA LYS A 216 -46.97 -4.25 -10.62
C LYS A 216 -45.74 -3.77 -11.39
N ASN A 217 -45.18 -4.66 -12.19
CA ASN A 217 -44.06 -4.36 -13.11
C ASN A 217 -42.89 -3.61 -12.44
N PHE A 218 -42.48 -4.11 -11.30
CA PHE A 218 -41.40 -3.55 -10.51
C PHE A 218 -40.03 -3.81 -11.16
N GLU A 219 -39.29 -2.75 -11.46
CA GLU A 219 -38.00 -2.81 -12.13
C GLU A 219 -36.98 -1.91 -11.43
N LEU A 220 -35.79 -2.44 -11.20
CA LEU A 220 -34.66 -1.69 -10.67
C LEU A 220 -33.81 -1.14 -11.81
N LEU A 221 -33.85 0.16 -12.04
CA LEU A 221 -33.19 0.82 -13.18
C LEU A 221 -31.72 1.13 -12.90
N SER A 222 -31.40 1.49 -11.68
CA SER A 222 -30.04 1.84 -11.28
C SER A 222 -29.83 1.63 -9.78
N VAL A 223 -28.64 1.19 -9.41
CA VAL A 223 -28.20 1.02 -8.02
C VAL A 223 -26.83 1.65 -7.86
N SER A 224 -26.69 2.50 -6.84
CA SER A 224 -25.41 2.91 -6.30
C SER A 224 -25.41 2.64 -4.79
N GLN A 225 -24.27 2.79 -4.12
CA GLN A 225 -24.21 2.57 -2.69
C GLN A 225 -25.12 3.49 -1.85
N LYS A 226 -25.46 4.66 -2.38
CA LYS A 226 -26.27 5.67 -1.67
C LYS A 226 -27.65 5.87 -2.25
N THR A 227 -27.90 5.46 -3.50
CA THR A 227 -29.16 5.74 -4.22
C THR A 227 -29.61 4.54 -5.05
N LYS A 228 -30.92 4.38 -5.13
CA LYS A 228 -31.59 3.42 -6.00
C LYS A 228 -32.60 4.15 -6.86
N LEU A 229 -32.68 3.80 -8.12
CA LEU A 229 -33.72 4.25 -9.03
C LEU A 229 -34.59 3.06 -9.39
N ILE A 230 -35.87 3.11 -9.03
CA ILE A 230 -36.85 2.06 -9.27
C ILE A 230 -37.96 2.56 -10.16
N ARG A 231 -38.51 1.68 -10.98
CA ARG A 231 -39.73 1.91 -11.77
C ARG A 231 -40.77 0.89 -11.36
N TYR A 232 -42.00 1.34 -11.19
CA TYR A 232 -43.12 0.46 -10.91
C TYR A 232 -44.41 1.03 -11.50
N GLU A 233 -45.41 0.20 -11.62
CA GLU A 233 -46.76 0.57 -12.05
C GLU A 233 -47.73 0.47 -10.88
N MET A 234 -48.46 1.53 -10.63
CA MET A 234 -49.53 1.61 -9.64
C MET A 234 -50.76 2.24 -10.28
N ASP A 235 -51.89 1.55 -10.20
CA ASP A 235 -53.18 2.00 -10.75
C ASP A 235 -53.13 2.37 -12.23
N GLY A 236 -52.29 1.69 -13.01
CA GLY A 236 -52.09 1.93 -14.45
C GLY A 236 -51.16 3.10 -14.78
N VAL A 237 -50.50 3.70 -13.79
CA VAL A 237 -49.50 4.76 -13.94
C VAL A 237 -48.11 4.26 -13.64
N ILE A 238 -47.14 4.56 -14.51
CA ILE A 238 -45.72 4.24 -14.33
C ILE A 238 -45.08 5.34 -13.48
N HIS A 239 -44.42 4.93 -12.40
CA HIS A 239 -43.61 5.76 -11.52
C HIS A 239 -42.15 5.43 -11.66
N THR A 240 -41.27 6.43 -11.54
CA THR A 240 -39.80 6.24 -11.58
C THR A 240 -39.17 7.01 -10.45
#